data_02a52f2a085067611578370b3c0db7ab
#
_entry.id   02a52f2a085067611578370b3c0db7ab
#
_cell.length_a   1.000
_cell.length_b   1.000
_cell.length_c   1.000
_cell.angle_alpha   90.00
_cell.angle_beta   90.00
_cell.angle_gamma   90.00
#
_symmetry.space_group_name_H-M   'P 1'
#
loop_
_entity.id
_entity.type
_entity.pdbx_description
1 polymer ?
#
loop_
_entity_poly.entity_id
_entity_poly.type
_entity_poly.pdbx_seq_one_letter_code
_entity_poly.pdbx_strand_id
1 'polypeptide(L)'
;MNVDLPPFPATGVGSLPHTDPAKAVRLVLSCFHDVPCWPQLPRRAFLESMYVQYAAGLPGASIEGERLYVEGGEEAQGDTEIFYERFLSGDAASFAIPAERAAGLYALLSSAEGAYPAVKGQVTGPVSFGLTVSDRKKKPIFYDPVVRDVLVKHLLRVAQWQVSVLSRLSRTVILVLDEPYLASVGSAIVSLDREEVIGCLNEIFDGLPGVLCGVHCCANTDWGLVLSSRAGYLSFDAYGYVDSLLLYPEEVGAFLHRGGKLAFGIVPTSAEGILRETPETLAARMDSILGKFESRGIARDAVIRSAFLTPACGLGTLQEEEAEGAARLARDLSRLLRHRYGGVGK
;
A
#
# COMPACT_ATOMS: atom_id res chain seq x y z
N MET A 1 1.30 14.02 -10.82
CA MET A 1 2.71 13.69 -11.19
C MET A 1 2.70 12.80 -12.41
N ASN A 2 3.46 13.13 -13.44
CA ASN A 2 3.55 12.25 -14.62
C ASN A 2 4.66 11.21 -14.34
N VAL A 3 4.27 9.97 -14.09
CA VAL A 3 5.19 8.85 -13.88
C VAL A 3 5.41 8.21 -15.24
N ASP A 4 6.61 8.39 -15.79
CA ASP A 4 6.98 7.82 -17.09
C ASP A 4 7.39 6.35 -16.91
N LEU A 5 6.40 5.48 -16.95
CA LEU A 5 6.55 4.04 -16.87
C LEU A 5 5.92 3.40 -18.11
N PRO A 6 6.45 2.25 -18.56
CA PRO A 6 5.77 1.48 -19.58
C PRO A 6 4.38 1.04 -19.07
N PRO A 7 3.39 0.82 -19.96
CA PRO A 7 2.08 0.39 -19.53
C PRO A 7 2.15 -0.95 -18.77
N PHE A 8 1.24 -1.14 -17.84
CA PHE A 8 1.14 -2.36 -17.04
C PHE A 8 2.41 -2.76 -16.28
N PRO A 9 3.14 -1.83 -15.58
CA PRO A 9 4.26 -2.26 -14.76
C PRO A 9 3.75 -3.11 -13.62
N ALA A 10 4.46 -4.22 -13.33
CA ALA A 10 4.14 -5.09 -12.22
C ALA A 10 4.85 -4.62 -10.94
N THR A 11 4.15 -4.70 -9.81
CA THR A 11 4.71 -4.48 -8.47
C THR A 11 4.02 -5.38 -7.44
N GLY A 12 4.60 -5.52 -6.25
CA GLY A 12 3.97 -6.22 -5.13
C GLY A 12 3.13 -5.30 -4.25
N VAL A 13 2.20 -5.86 -3.48
CA VAL A 13 1.52 -5.14 -2.39
C VAL A 13 2.52 -4.83 -1.28
N GLY A 14 3.35 -5.80 -0.87
CA GLY A 14 4.45 -5.58 0.07
C GLY A 14 4.84 -6.85 0.82
N SER A 15 3.92 -7.50 1.51
CA SER A 15 4.24 -8.65 2.36
C SER A 15 4.56 -9.92 1.58
N LEU A 16 5.58 -10.64 2.05
CA LEU A 16 6.02 -11.95 1.56
C LEU A 16 6.14 -12.95 2.73
N PRO A 17 5.95 -14.25 2.50
CA PRO A 17 6.04 -15.28 3.54
C PRO A 17 7.47 -15.64 3.94
N HIS A 18 8.47 -15.14 3.22
CA HIS A 18 9.89 -15.44 3.41
C HIS A 18 10.38 -14.99 4.79
N THR A 19 11.28 -15.78 5.37
CA THR A 19 11.99 -15.41 6.60
C THR A 19 13.44 -14.94 6.32
N ASP A 20 13.99 -15.26 5.14
CA ASP A 20 15.27 -14.75 4.64
C ASP A 20 15.06 -13.47 3.83
N PRO A 21 15.52 -12.29 4.33
CA PRO A 21 15.38 -11.03 3.61
C PRO A 21 16.07 -11.01 2.25
N ALA A 22 17.21 -11.69 2.11
CA ALA A 22 17.96 -11.73 0.86
C ALA A 22 17.20 -12.55 -0.22
N LYS A 23 16.56 -13.66 0.18
CA LYS A 23 15.71 -14.45 -0.71
C LYS A 23 14.49 -13.65 -1.18
N ALA A 24 13.82 -12.94 -0.25
CA ALA A 24 12.68 -12.08 -0.54
C ALA A 24 13.04 -10.96 -1.52
N VAL A 25 14.16 -10.27 -1.31
CA VAL A 25 14.66 -9.21 -2.20
C VAL A 25 14.99 -9.75 -3.59
N ARG A 26 15.66 -10.91 -3.69
CA ARG A 26 15.93 -11.53 -5.00
C ARG A 26 14.65 -11.81 -5.77
N LEU A 27 13.59 -12.29 -5.10
CA LEU A 27 12.28 -12.50 -5.74
C LEU A 27 11.72 -11.18 -6.27
N VAL A 28 11.68 -10.14 -5.42
CA VAL A 28 11.15 -8.81 -5.80
C VAL A 28 11.91 -8.26 -7.01
N LEU A 29 13.23 -8.23 -6.96
CA LEU A 29 14.06 -7.68 -8.05
C LEU A 29 13.93 -8.47 -9.36
N SER A 30 13.72 -9.78 -9.28
CA SER A 30 13.52 -10.63 -10.47
C SER A 30 12.13 -10.53 -11.10
N CYS A 31 11.11 -10.21 -10.29
CA CYS A 31 9.72 -10.18 -10.77
C CYS A 31 9.19 -8.76 -10.99
N PHE A 32 9.62 -7.78 -10.20
CA PHE A 32 9.10 -6.41 -10.20
C PHE A 32 10.18 -5.40 -10.59
N HIS A 33 10.89 -5.67 -11.67
CA HIS A 33 12.07 -4.91 -12.10
C HIS A 33 11.80 -3.42 -12.30
N ASP A 34 10.64 -3.02 -12.85
CA ASP A 34 10.35 -1.60 -13.11
C ASP A 34 9.91 -0.85 -11.87
N VAL A 35 9.23 -1.55 -10.95
CA VAL A 35 8.69 -0.98 -9.70
C VAL A 35 8.91 -1.98 -8.56
N PRO A 36 10.16 -2.19 -8.13
CA PRO A 36 10.37 -3.04 -6.96
C PRO A 36 9.72 -2.41 -5.73
N CYS A 37 9.05 -3.25 -4.93
CA CYS A 37 8.59 -2.90 -3.60
C CYS A 37 9.54 -3.49 -2.56
N TRP A 38 9.74 -2.82 -1.42
CA TRP A 38 10.48 -3.50 -0.37
C TRP A 38 9.61 -4.59 0.29
N PRO A 39 10.15 -5.81 0.51
CA PRO A 39 9.38 -6.91 1.09
C PRO A 39 9.21 -6.76 2.59
N GLN A 40 7.95 -6.77 3.07
CA GLN A 40 7.63 -6.93 4.49
C GLN A 40 7.62 -8.43 4.82
N LEU A 41 8.19 -8.83 5.96
CA LEU A 41 8.43 -10.23 6.32
C LEU A 41 7.72 -10.62 7.63
N PRO A 42 6.38 -10.62 7.67
CA PRO A 42 5.63 -10.80 8.92
C PRO A 42 5.84 -12.18 9.59
N ARG A 43 6.30 -13.18 8.83
CA ARG A 43 6.63 -14.51 9.39
C ARG A 43 8.01 -14.57 10.04
N ARG A 44 8.85 -13.57 9.81
CA ARG A 44 10.20 -13.54 10.38
C ARG A 44 10.18 -13.19 11.87
N ALA A 45 9.38 -12.21 12.26
CA ALA A 45 9.27 -11.77 13.65
C ALA A 45 7.96 -11.01 13.87
N PHE A 46 7.44 -11.07 15.11
CA PHE A 46 6.28 -10.27 15.52
C PHE A 46 6.50 -8.76 15.29
N LEU A 47 7.73 -8.29 15.48
CA LEU A 47 8.08 -6.88 15.22
C LEU A 47 7.91 -6.45 13.76
N GLU A 48 7.89 -7.37 12.81
CA GLU A 48 7.62 -7.11 11.38
C GLU A 48 6.14 -7.30 11.00
N SER A 49 5.26 -7.54 11.98
CA SER A 49 3.83 -7.57 11.71
C SER A 49 3.30 -6.19 11.31
N MET A 50 2.23 -6.17 10.54
CA MET A 50 1.69 -5.00 9.83
C MET A 50 1.56 -3.73 10.68
N TYR A 51 1.16 -3.84 11.95
CA TYR A 51 0.95 -2.70 12.84
C TYR A 51 2.19 -2.41 13.70
N VAL A 52 2.78 -3.46 14.26
CA VAL A 52 3.93 -3.34 15.17
C VAL A 52 5.13 -2.75 14.46
N GLN A 53 5.31 -3.05 13.19
CA GLN A 53 6.38 -2.55 12.34
C GLN A 53 6.49 -1.02 12.39
N TYR A 54 5.35 -0.33 12.38
CA TYR A 54 5.27 1.12 12.34
C TYR A 54 5.04 1.79 13.70
N ALA A 55 4.99 1.00 14.78
CA ALA A 55 4.73 1.55 16.13
C ALA A 55 6.00 2.03 16.86
N ALA A 56 7.20 1.89 16.26
CA ALA A 56 8.44 2.35 16.89
C ALA A 56 8.44 3.86 17.11
N GLY A 57 8.52 4.30 18.37
CA GLY A 57 8.50 5.73 18.73
C GLY A 57 7.12 6.41 18.67
N LEU A 58 6.06 5.63 18.49
CA LEU A 58 4.69 6.15 18.68
C LEU A 58 4.43 6.36 20.18
N PRO A 59 4.02 7.55 20.63
CA PRO A 59 3.69 7.85 22.03
C PRO A 59 2.70 6.86 22.63
N GLY A 60 2.92 6.46 23.87
CA GLY A 60 2.08 5.52 24.58
C GLY A 60 2.12 4.07 24.07
N ALA A 61 2.91 3.79 23.03
CA ALA A 61 3.01 2.45 22.46
C ALA A 61 3.82 1.51 23.38
N SER A 62 3.25 0.34 23.64
CA SER A 62 3.90 -0.74 24.40
C SER A 62 3.57 -2.10 23.83
N ILE A 63 4.50 -3.05 23.96
CA ILE A 63 4.34 -4.42 23.52
C ILE A 63 4.37 -5.33 24.73
N GLU A 64 3.34 -6.16 24.87
CA GLU A 64 3.23 -7.17 25.92
C GLU A 64 2.97 -8.53 25.26
N GLY A 65 3.95 -9.43 25.31
CA GLY A 65 3.91 -10.66 24.52
C GLY A 65 3.81 -10.37 23.02
N GLU A 66 2.78 -10.89 22.37
CA GLU A 66 2.47 -10.62 20.96
C GLU A 66 1.24 -9.69 20.82
N ARG A 67 1.21 -8.62 21.60
CA ARG A 67 0.17 -7.58 21.51
C ARG A 67 0.78 -6.21 21.60
N LEU A 68 0.31 -5.33 20.71
CA LEU A 68 0.60 -3.90 20.72
C LEU A 68 -0.57 -3.16 21.38
N TYR A 69 -0.25 -2.31 22.36
CA TYR A 69 -1.16 -1.37 22.97
C TYR A 69 -0.67 0.04 22.75
N VAL A 70 -1.57 0.99 22.69
CA VAL A 70 -1.25 2.42 22.67
C VAL A 70 -2.15 3.13 23.67
N GLU A 71 -1.54 3.70 24.69
CA GLU A 71 -2.26 4.49 25.70
C GLU A 71 -2.28 5.97 25.31
N GLY A 72 -3.36 6.64 25.72
CA GLY A 72 -3.52 8.08 25.58
C GLY A 72 -3.65 8.79 26.94
N GLY A 73 -4.01 10.08 26.91
CA GLY A 73 -4.27 10.88 28.11
C GLY A 73 -3.04 11.08 28.99
N GLU A 74 -3.24 11.08 30.31
CA GLU A 74 -2.16 11.34 31.29
C GLU A 74 -1.03 10.31 31.21
N GLU A 75 -1.32 9.06 30.87
CA GLU A 75 -0.32 7.97 30.78
C GLU A 75 0.69 8.20 29.66
N ALA A 76 0.32 8.90 28.60
CA ALA A 76 1.18 9.17 27.45
C ALA A 76 1.56 10.66 27.32
N GLN A 77 1.21 11.53 28.26
CA GLN A 77 1.38 12.97 28.11
C GLN A 77 2.83 13.36 27.87
N GLY A 78 3.78 12.86 28.66
CA GLY A 78 5.20 13.17 28.51
C GLY A 78 5.77 12.70 27.16
N ASP A 79 5.40 11.49 26.74
CA ASP A 79 5.80 10.96 25.43
C ASP A 79 5.20 11.79 24.29
N THR A 80 3.97 12.28 24.45
CA THR A 80 3.28 13.10 23.46
C THR A 80 3.94 14.47 23.30
N GLU A 81 4.36 15.10 24.41
CA GLU A 81 5.09 16.37 24.37
C GLU A 81 6.43 16.22 23.63
N ILE A 82 7.23 15.19 23.96
CA ILE A 82 8.48 14.87 23.28
C ILE A 82 8.25 14.56 21.79
N PHE A 83 7.17 13.85 21.48
CA PHE A 83 6.80 13.56 20.09
C PHE A 83 6.55 14.83 19.29
N TYR A 84 5.77 15.79 19.80
CA TYR A 84 5.50 17.03 19.09
C TYR A 84 6.75 17.90 18.92
N GLU A 85 7.65 17.93 19.88
CA GLU A 85 8.95 18.59 19.73
C GLU A 85 9.75 17.96 18.56
N ARG A 86 9.83 16.63 18.50
CA ARG A 86 10.47 15.91 17.41
C ARG A 86 9.75 16.11 16.07
N PHE A 87 8.43 16.08 16.07
CA PHE A 87 7.63 16.34 14.88
C PHE A 87 7.89 17.74 14.31
N LEU A 88 7.92 18.77 15.16
CA LEU A 88 8.16 20.16 14.79
C LEU A 88 9.61 20.41 14.34
N SER A 89 10.58 19.63 14.79
CA SER A 89 11.97 19.73 14.33
C SER A 89 12.14 19.42 12.85
N GLY A 90 11.19 18.72 12.25
CA GLY A 90 11.23 18.34 10.83
C GLY A 90 12.18 17.20 10.50
N ASP A 91 12.91 16.65 11.48
CA ASP A 91 13.85 15.54 11.25
C ASP A 91 13.13 14.20 11.08
N ALA A 92 12.92 13.80 9.81
CA ALA A 92 12.33 12.51 9.51
C ALA A 92 13.22 11.32 9.90
N ALA A 93 14.55 11.50 10.04
CA ALA A 93 15.45 10.42 10.40
C ALA A 93 15.20 9.89 11.81
N SER A 94 14.69 10.75 12.72
CA SER A 94 14.29 10.34 14.05
C SER A 94 13.06 9.41 14.09
N PHE A 95 12.37 9.23 12.95
CA PHE A 95 11.22 8.34 12.77
C PHE A 95 11.58 7.11 11.90
N ALA A 96 12.87 6.78 11.80
CA ALA A 96 13.33 5.62 11.06
C ALA A 96 12.70 4.34 11.59
N ILE A 97 12.27 3.46 10.68
CA ILE A 97 11.85 2.11 11.06
C ILE A 97 13.12 1.32 11.42
N PRO A 98 13.24 0.79 12.64
CA PRO A 98 14.40 0.01 13.05
C PRO A 98 14.62 -1.22 12.16
N ALA A 99 15.87 -1.63 11.99
CA ALA A 99 16.22 -2.75 11.09
C ALA A 99 15.58 -4.09 11.49
N GLU A 100 15.39 -4.32 12.79
CA GLU A 100 14.72 -5.50 13.32
C GLU A 100 13.21 -5.53 13.00
N ARG A 101 12.64 -4.39 12.58
CA ARG A 101 11.23 -4.25 12.17
C ARG A 101 11.03 -4.18 10.66
N ALA A 102 12.10 -4.07 9.88
CA ALA A 102 12.04 -3.89 8.43
C ALA A 102 13.24 -4.52 7.71
N ALA A 103 13.57 -5.77 8.07
CA ALA A 103 14.74 -6.44 7.50
C ALA A 103 14.74 -6.48 5.98
N GLY A 104 13.56 -6.64 5.35
CA GLY A 104 13.43 -6.61 3.90
C GLY A 104 13.72 -5.25 3.28
N LEU A 105 13.38 -4.14 3.94
CA LEU A 105 13.72 -2.79 3.47
C LEU A 105 15.24 -2.59 3.46
N TYR A 106 15.90 -2.91 4.56
CA TYR A 106 17.35 -2.74 4.66
C TYR A 106 18.10 -3.69 3.71
N ALA A 107 17.59 -4.90 3.51
CA ALA A 107 18.13 -5.82 2.51
C ALA A 107 17.99 -5.29 1.10
N LEU A 108 16.83 -4.69 0.74
CA LEU A 108 16.63 -4.06 -0.55
C LEU A 108 17.61 -2.88 -0.76
N LEU A 109 17.72 -1.99 0.23
CA LEU A 109 18.63 -0.83 0.16
C LEU A 109 20.09 -1.23 0.01
N SER A 110 20.48 -2.41 0.54
CA SER A 110 21.84 -2.93 0.45
C SER A 110 22.11 -3.73 -0.84
N SER A 111 21.07 -4.33 -1.44
CA SER A 111 21.21 -5.25 -2.57
C SER A 111 20.82 -4.64 -3.91
N ALA A 112 20.16 -3.47 -3.91
CA ALA A 112 19.70 -2.83 -5.12
C ALA A 112 20.87 -2.15 -5.84
N GLU A 113 21.15 -2.61 -7.05
CA GLU A 113 22.16 -2.03 -7.95
C GLU A 113 21.48 -1.16 -9.00
N GLY A 114 21.82 0.12 -9.03
CA GLY A 114 21.34 1.06 -10.05
C GLY A 114 20.04 1.79 -9.71
N ALA A 115 19.56 2.59 -10.68
CA ALA A 115 18.32 3.35 -10.57
C ALA A 115 17.16 2.61 -11.23
N TYR A 116 16.09 2.38 -10.49
CA TYR A 116 14.85 1.82 -11.02
C TYR A 116 13.96 2.92 -11.62
N PRO A 117 13.09 2.61 -12.60
CA PRO A 117 12.11 3.56 -13.12
C PRO A 117 11.22 4.15 -12.02
N ALA A 118 10.78 3.31 -11.09
CA ALA A 118 10.11 3.72 -9.84
C ALA A 118 10.43 2.72 -8.74
N VAL A 119 10.20 3.10 -7.48
CA VAL A 119 10.26 2.20 -6.31
C VAL A 119 9.02 2.39 -5.46
N LYS A 120 8.50 1.29 -4.91
CA LYS A 120 7.31 1.34 -4.06
C LYS A 120 7.64 1.05 -2.61
N GLY A 121 7.13 1.93 -1.74
CA GLY A 121 7.04 1.72 -0.30
C GLY A 121 5.59 1.59 0.16
N GLN A 122 5.40 1.10 1.37
CA GLN A 122 4.09 1.01 2.01
C GLN A 122 4.19 1.31 3.50
N VAL A 123 3.08 1.81 4.04
CA VAL A 123 2.87 2.05 5.47
C VAL A 123 1.45 1.62 5.81
N THR A 124 1.23 1.00 6.96
CA THR A 124 -0.14 0.77 7.42
C THR A 124 -0.84 2.11 7.60
N GLY A 125 -2.00 2.26 6.99
CA GLY A 125 -2.73 3.51 7.05
C GLY A 125 -3.37 3.80 8.40
N PRO A 126 -3.67 5.06 8.70
CA PRO A 126 -4.10 5.50 10.02
C PRO A 126 -5.45 4.91 10.44
N VAL A 127 -6.35 4.65 9.50
CA VAL A 127 -7.67 4.10 9.82
C VAL A 127 -7.53 2.65 10.27
N SER A 128 -6.85 1.83 9.48
CA SER A 128 -6.62 0.41 9.82
C SER A 128 -5.78 0.26 11.08
N PHE A 129 -4.75 1.09 11.24
CA PHE A 129 -3.93 1.08 12.45
C PHE A 129 -4.79 1.43 13.67
N GLY A 130 -5.49 2.56 13.61
CA GLY A 130 -6.25 3.08 14.75
C GLY A 130 -7.46 2.24 15.14
N LEU A 131 -8.06 1.51 14.19
CA LEU A 131 -9.18 0.59 14.47
C LEU A 131 -8.71 -0.77 15.00
N THR A 132 -7.52 -1.22 14.63
CA THR A 132 -6.99 -2.54 15.04
C THR A 132 -6.26 -2.46 16.37
N VAL A 133 -5.44 -1.43 16.57
CA VAL A 133 -4.70 -1.24 17.81
C VAL A 133 -5.60 -0.57 18.85
N SER A 134 -5.54 -1.08 20.07
CA SER A 134 -6.37 -0.59 21.18
C SER A 134 -5.52 -0.20 22.38
N ASP A 135 -6.12 0.57 23.31
CA ASP A 135 -5.64 0.72 24.67
C ASP A 135 -5.83 -0.59 25.47
N ARG A 136 -5.34 -0.64 26.71
CA ARG A 136 -5.52 -1.79 27.61
C ARG A 136 -6.99 -2.02 28.03
N LYS A 137 -7.86 -1.01 27.84
CA LYS A 137 -9.32 -1.12 28.05
C LYS A 137 -10.05 -1.67 26.82
N LYS A 138 -9.28 -2.07 25.78
CA LYS A 138 -9.78 -2.61 24.50
C LYS A 138 -10.56 -1.58 23.66
N LYS A 139 -10.36 -0.29 23.88
CA LYS A 139 -10.94 0.75 23.03
C LYS A 139 -9.98 0.99 21.86
N PRO A 140 -10.44 0.89 20.58
CA PRO A 140 -9.62 1.23 19.43
C PRO A 140 -9.15 2.68 19.51
N ILE A 141 -7.87 2.91 19.25
CA ILE A 141 -7.24 4.22 19.44
C ILE A 141 -7.72 5.27 18.44
N PHE A 142 -8.32 4.87 17.33
CA PHE A 142 -8.91 5.79 16.37
C PHE A 142 -9.99 6.69 16.97
N TYR A 143 -10.71 6.20 17.99
CA TYR A 143 -11.79 6.95 18.66
C TYR A 143 -11.30 7.95 19.72
N ASP A 144 -9.99 8.01 19.95
CA ASP A 144 -9.40 9.08 20.75
C ASP A 144 -8.80 10.15 19.80
N PRO A 145 -9.35 11.38 19.76
CA PRO A 145 -8.93 12.38 18.79
C PRO A 145 -7.47 12.83 18.98
N VAL A 146 -6.95 12.80 20.21
CA VAL A 146 -5.54 13.17 20.47
C VAL A 146 -4.61 12.06 19.99
N VAL A 147 -4.91 10.81 20.37
CA VAL A 147 -4.10 9.65 19.93
C VAL A 147 -4.14 9.49 18.41
N ARG A 148 -5.31 9.73 17.81
CA ARG A 148 -5.47 9.69 16.34
C ARG A 148 -4.62 10.78 15.66
N ASP A 149 -4.62 12.00 16.16
CA ASP A 149 -3.79 13.09 15.61
C ASP A 149 -2.30 12.75 15.70
N VAL A 150 -1.85 12.25 16.84
CA VAL A 150 -0.47 11.76 17.04
C VAL A 150 -0.15 10.62 16.08
N LEU A 151 -1.06 9.65 15.91
CA LEU A 151 -0.90 8.52 14.99
C LEU A 151 -0.71 8.98 13.54
N VAL A 152 -1.59 9.86 13.04
CA VAL A 152 -1.50 10.39 11.67
C VAL A 152 -0.16 11.09 11.44
N LYS A 153 0.25 11.94 12.37
CA LYS A 153 1.54 12.66 12.31
C LYS A 153 2.74 11.73 12.41
N HIS A 154 2.64 10.69 13.24
CA HIS A 154 3.69 9.67 13.35
C HIS A 154 3.85 8.91 12.04
N LEU A 155 2.75 8.40 11.46
CA LEU A 155 2.78 7.67 10.19
C LEU A 155 3.25 8.56 9.03
N LEU A 156 2.90 9.85 9.04
CA LEU A 156 3.44 10.82 8.08
C LEU A 156 4.98 10.90 8.18
N ARG A 157 5.55 11.01 9.38
CA ARG A 157 7.00 11.08 9.55
C ARG A 157 7.70 9.77 9.14
N VAL A 158 7.13 8.63 9.51
CA VAL A 158 7.60 7.31 9.05
C VAL A 158 7.58 7.21 7.53
N ALA A 159 6.51 7.71 6.91
CA ALA A 159 6.39 7.76 5.45
C ALA A 159 7.45 8.67 4.81
N GLN A 160 7.67 9.87 5.37
CA GLN A 160 8.71 10.82 4.91
C GLN A 160 10.10 10.21 5.01
N TRP A 161 10.42 9.56 6.13
CA TRP A 161 11.68 8.84 6.27
C TRP A 161 11.82 7.72 5.23
N GLN A 162 10.78 6.91 5.05
CA GLN A 162 10.80 5.83 4.07
C GLN A 162 11.01 6.35 2.65
N VAL A 163 10.33 7.44 2.27
CA VAL A 163 10.55 8.12 1.00
C VAL A 163 12.00 8.58 0.85
N SER A 164 12.59 9.15 1.90
CA SER A 164 13.97 9.65 1.85
C SER A 164 14.98 8.54 1.56
N VAL A 165 14.81 7.35 2.14
CA VAL A 165 15.73 6.20 1.90
C VAL A 165 15.46 5.52 0.56
N LEU A 166 14.19 5.42 0.13
CA LEU A 166 13.81 4.85 -1.17
C LEU A 166 14.22 5.75 -2.35
N SER A 167 14.29 7.06 -2.14
CA SER A 167 14.77 8.01 -3.16
C SER A 167 16.22 7.77 -3.61
N ARG A 168 16.98 6.95 -2.87
CA ARG A 168 18.30 6.48 -3.31
C ARG A 168 18.21 5.48 -4.47
N LEU A 169 17.09 4.80 -4.61
CA LEU A 169 16.86 3.74 -5.62
C LEU A 169 16.15 4.27 -6.86
N SER A 170 15.34 5.32 -6.72
CA SER A 170 14.61 5.94 -7.83
C SER A 170 14.22 7.38 -7.51
N ARG A 171 14.15 8.22 -8.56
CA ARG A 171 13.57 9.57 -8.46
C ARG A 171 12.05 9.52 -8.31
N THR A 172 11.42 8.43 -8.73
CA THR A 172 9.98 8.22 -8.62
C THR A 172 9.69 7.26 -7.48
N VAL A 173 9.16 7.79 -6.39
CA VAL A 173 8.72 6.98 -5.25
C VAL A 173 7.20 6.90 -5.25
N ILE A 174 6.70 5.69 -5.10
CA ILE A 174 5.28 5.41 -4.86
C ILE A 174 5.15 5.01 -3.39
N LEU A 175 4.29 5.70 -2.63
CA LEU A 175 4.01 5.34 -1.24
C LEU A 175 2.54 5.01 -1.07
N VAL A 176 2.26 3.82 -0.56
CA VAL A 176 0.90 3.28 -0.43
C VAL A 176 0.55 3.11 1.04
N LEU A 177 -0.61 3.62 1.43
CA LEU A 177 -1.21 3.33 2.73
C LEU A 177 -2.03 2.04 2.62
N ASP A 178 -1.66 1.02 3.40
CA ASP A 178 -2.41 -0.23 3.47
C ASP A 178 -3.58 -0.08 4.44
N GLU A 179 -4.79 -0.10 3.88
CA GLU A 179 -6.03 0.23 4.59
C GLU A 179 -7.10 -0.87 4.47
N PRO A 180 -6.84 -2.09 4.96
CA PRO A 180 -7.82 -3.18 4.90
C PRO A 180 -9.12 -2.88 5.67
N TYR A 181 -9.06 -2.08 6.74
CA TYR A 181 -10.25 -1.74 7.54
C TYR A 181 -11.16 -0.68 6.90
N LEU A 182 -10.77 -0.06 5.79
CA LEU A 182 -11.71 0.76 5.01
C LEU A 182 -12.91 -0.04 4.54
N ALA A 183 -12.78 -1.35 4.38
CA ALA A 183 -13.90 -2.26 4.11
C ALA A 183 -14.98 -2.26 5.19
N SER A 184 -14.66 -1.84 6.40
CA SER A 184 -15.59 -1.79 7.53
C SER A 184 -16.21 -0.41 7.74
N VAL A 185 -15.69 0.63 7.08
CA VAL A 185 -16.21 2.00 7.18
C VAL A 185 -17.60 2.05 6.57
N GLY A 186 -18.54 2.67 7.28
CA GLY A 186 -19.96 2.72 6.90
C GLY A 186 -20.76 1.45 7.23
N SER A 187 -20.13 0.45 7.88
CA SER A 187 -20.86 -0.68 8.45
C SER A 187 -21.55 -0.29 9.77
N ALA A 188 -22.52 -1.10 10.21
CA ALA A 188 -23.19 -0.90 11.50
C ALA A 188 -22.25 -1.02 12.72
N ILE A 189 -21.05 -1.58 12.53
CA ILE A 189 -20.08 -1.84 13.62
C ILE A 189 -19.06 -0.70 13.72
N VAL A 190 -18.69 -0.06 12.58
CA VAL A 190 -17.68 0.98 12.51
C VAL A 190 -18.34 2.29 12.06
N SER A 191 -18.70 3.11 13.05
CA SER A 191 -19.26 4.43 12.79
C SER A 191 -18.12 5.46 12.75
N LEU A 192 -17.64 5.76 11.55
CA LEU A 192 -16.67 6.82 11.30
C LEU A 192 -17.26 7.87 10.38
N ASP A 193 -16.91 9.12 10.63
CA ASP A 193 -17.22 10.20 9.73
C ASP A 193 -16.36 10.08 8.46
N ARG A 194 -17.00 10.18 7.29
CA ARG A 194 -16.35 10.12 5.99
C ARG A 194 -15.27 11.20 5.83
N GLU A 195 -15.59 12.42 6.24
CA GLU A 195 -14.67 13.57 6.11
C GLU A 195 -13.47 13.42 7.07
N GLU A 196 -13.68 12.83 8.23
CA GLU A 196 -12.62 12.53 9.19
C GLU A 196 -11.64 11.51 8.62
N VAL A 197 -12.13 10.45 7.99
CA VAL A 197 -11.29 9.44 7.31
C VAL A 197 -10.50 10.07 6.16
N ILE A 198 -11.17 10.84 5.30
CA ILE A 198 -10.53 11.55 4.19
C ILE A 198 -9.49 12.54 4.71
N GLY A 199 -9.77 13.24 5.80
CA GLY A 199 -8.85 14.17 6.45
C GLY A 199 -7.56 13.49 6.90
N CYS A 200 -7.65 12.34 7.58
CA CYS A 200 -6.49 11.56 8.00
C CYS A 200 -5.61 11.09 6.83
N LEU A 201 -6.23 10.62 5.75
CA LEU A 201 -5.50 10.19 4.55
C LEU A 201 -4.82 11.39 3.87
N ASN A 202 -5.55 12.49 3.71
CA ASN A 202 -5.08 13.68 3.02
C ASN A 202 -3.93 14.36 3.77
N GLU A 203 -3.93 14.38 5.11
CA GLU A 203 -2.83 14.93 5.90
C GLU A 203 -1.51 14.23 5.58
N ILE A 204 -1.53 12.90 5.43
CA ILE A 204 -0.34 12.15 5.06
C ILE A 204 0.06 12.45 3.61
N PHE A 205 -0.89 12.49 2.67
CA PHE A 205 -0.60 12.75 1.26
C PHE A 205 -0.05 14.16 1.03
N ASP A 206 -0.60 15.16 1.71
CA ASP A 206 -0.14 16.55 1.63
C ASP A 206 1.27 16.74 2.18
N GLY A 207 1.62 15.96 3.19
CA GLY A 207 2.95 15.96 3.78
C GLY A 207 4.02 15.25 2.94
N LEU A 208 3.67 14.71 1.76
CA LEU A 208 4.57 13.98 0.85
C LEU A 208 4.60 14.61 -0.55
N PRO A 209 5.02 15.88 -0.68
CA PRO A 209 5.06 16.55 -1.98
C PRO A 209 6.01 15.84 -2.94
N GLY A 210 5.56 15.67 -4.18
CA GLY A 210 6.39 15.03 -5.21
C GLY A 210 6.42 13.49 -5.15
N VAL A 211 5.64 12.85 -4.27
CA VAL A 211 5.49 11.40 -4.16
C VAL A 211 4.15 10.97 -4.76
N LEU A 212 4.12 9.87 -5.48
CA LEU A 212 2.87 9.26 -5.90
C LEU A 212 2.27 8.48 -4.72
N CYS A 213 1.41 9.15 -3.95
CA CYS A 213 0.77 8.57 -2.79
C CYS A 213 -0.55 7.87 -3.15
N GLY A 214 -0.90 6.83 -2.41
CA GLY A 214 -2.18 6.16 -2.62
C GLY A 214 -2.59 5.21 -1.51
N VAL A 215 -3.65 4.48 -1.79
CA VAL A 215 -4.27 3.52 -0.87
C VAL A 215 -4.27 2.14 -1.50
N HIS A 216 -4.02 1.11 -0.68
CA HIS A 216 -4.33 -0.28 -0.97
C HIS A 216 -5.46 -0.76 -0.05
N CYS A 217 -6.51 -1.30 -0.65
CA CYS A 217 -7.56 -2.04 0.05
C CYS A 217 -7.88 -3.31 -0.72
N CYS A 218 -7.65 -4.48 -0.11
CA CYS A 218 -7.86 -5.78 -0.73
C CYS A 218 -9.29 -6.34 -0.56
N ALA A 219 -10.19 -5.58 0.04
CA ALA A 219 -11.59 -5.94 0.22
C ALA A 219 -12.51 -4.91 -0.44
N ASN A 220 -13.80 -5.22 -0.52
CA ASN A 220 -14.78 -4.24 -1.00
C ASN A 220 -14.93 -3.10 0.02
N THR A 221 -14.91 -1.86 -0.46
CA THR A 221 -15.06 -0.65 0.36
C THR A 221 -15.89 0.41 -0.37
N ASP A 222 -16.18 1.53 0.31
CA ASP A 222 -16.67 2.74 -0.35
C ASP A 222 -15.53 3.37 -1.19
N TRP A 223 -15.44 2.96 -2.45
CA TRP A 223 -14.45 3.49 -3.38
C TRP A 223 -14.60 4.99 -3.62
N GLY A 224 -15.84 5.52 -3.52
CA GLY A 224 -16.09 6.94 -3.59
C GLY A 224 -15.35 7.73 -2.51
N LEU A 225 -15.18 7.16 -1.31
CA LEU A 225 -14.37 7.77 -0.24
C LEU A 225 -12.91 7.89 -0.67
N VAL A 226 -12.31 6.79 -1.14
CA VAL A 226 -10.89 6.79 -1.55
C VAL A 226 -10.66 7.68 -2.76
N LEU A 227 -11.54 7.64 -3.76
CA LEU A 227 -11.46 8.44 -4.97
C LEU A 227 -11.66 9.94 -4.72
N SER A 228 -12.40 10.31 -3.65
CA SER A 228 -12.58 11.70 -3.21
C SER A 228 -11.36 12.24 -2.44
N SER A 229 -10.49 11.37 -1.95
CA SER A 229 -9.25 11.79 -1.29
C SER A 229 -8.22 12.32 -2.30
N ARG A 230 -7.07 12.81 -1.81
CA ARG A 230 -5.94 13.25 -2.63
C ARG A 230 -5.05 12.11 -3.11
N ALA A 231 -5.48 10.86 -2.94
CA ALA A 231 -4.78 9.71 -3.49
C ALA A 231 -4.56 9.86 -5.00
N GLY A 232 -3.34 9.61 -5.45
CA GLY A 232 -2.96 9.53 -6.86
C GLY A 232 -2.73 8.10 -7.34
N TYR A 233 -2.78 7.13 -6.43
CA TYR A 233 -2.61 5.71 -6.71
C TYR A 233 -3.65 4.91 -5.93
N LEU A 234 -4.38 4.04 -6.61
CA LEU A 234 -5.38 3.15 -6.02
C LEU A 234 -5.02 1.71 -6.33
N SER A 235 -4.70 0.91 -5.32
CA SER A 235 -4.48 -0.52 -5.40
C SER A 235 -5.67 -1.26 -4.80
N PHE A 236 -6.26 -2.16 -5.57
CA PHE A 236 -7.47 -2.88 -5.18
C PHE A 236 -7.48 -4.30 -5.75
N ASP A 237 -8.24 -5.18 -5.14
CA ASP A 237 -8.48 -6.52 -5.68
C ASP A 237 -9.40 -6.45 -6.91
N ALA A 238 -8.78 -6.40 -8.09
CA ALA A 238 -9.51 -6.43 -9.35
C ALA A 238 -9.94 -7.84 -9.78
N TYR A 239 -9.37 -8.88 -9.15
CA TYR A 239 -9.77 -10.25 -9.39
C TYR A 239 -11.16 -10.55 -8.82
N GLY A 240 -11.45 -10.00 -7.61
CA GLY A 240 -12.70 -10.19 -6.90
C GLY A 240 -13.69 -9.03 -6.97
N TYR A 241 -13.23 -7.78 -7.01
CA TYR A 241 -14.07 -6.60 -6.71
C TYR A 241 -14.09 -5.50 -7.78
N VAL A 242 -13.68 -5.78 -9.03
CA VAL A 242 -13.70 -4.75 -10.08
C VAL A 242 -15.07 -4.12 -10.30
N ASP A 243 -16.14 -4.92 -10.20
CA ASP A 243 -17.51 -4.42 -10.40
C ASP A 243 -17.93 -3.42 -9.32
N SER A 244 -17.43 -3.57 -8.10
CA SER A 244 -17.66 -2.62 -7.00
C SER A 244 -17.04 -1.25 -7.26
N LEU A 245 -15.81 -1.21 -7.82
CA LEU A 245 -15.18 0.04 -8.22
C LEU A 245 -15.98 0.74 -9.33
N LEU A 246 -16.54 -0.02 -10.26
CA LEU A 246 -17.31 0.48 -11.39
C LEU A 246 -18.73 0.92 -11.02
N LEU A 247 -19.12 0.91 -9.75
CA LEU A 247 -20.30 1.62 -9.24
C LEU A 247 -20.07 3.14 -9.16
N TYR A 248 -18.80 3.60 -9.26
CA TYR A 248 -18.38 4.99 -9.15
C TYR A 248 -17.71 5.51 -10.45
N PRO A 249 -18.38 5.40 -11.62
CA PRO A 249 -17.74 5.68 -12.91
C PRO A 249 -17.30 7.14 -13.07
N GLU A 250 -18.04 8.09 -12.49
CA GLU A 250 -17.72 9.52 -12.55
C GLU A 250 -16.46 9.83 -11.73
N GLU A 251 -16.37 9.30 -10.50
CA GLU A 251 -15.23 9.46 -9.61
C GLU A 251 -13.98 8.78 -10.19
N VAL A 252 -14.13 7.59 -10.77
CA VAL A 252 -13.04 6.90 -11.47
C VAL A 252 -12.59 7.71 -12.68
N GLY A 253 -13.50 8.25 -13.47
CA GLY A 253 -13.20 9.14 -14.59
C GLY A 253 -12.41 10.38 -14.15
N ALA A 254 -12.88 11.05 -13.09
CA ALA A 254 -12.19 12.20 -12.50
C ALA A 254 -10.81 11.85 -11.94
N PHE A 255 -10.69 10.68 -11.28
CA PHE A 255 -9.42 10.15 -10.78
C PHE A 255 -8.39 9.95 -11.91
N LEU A 256 -8.79 9.32 -13.01
CA LEU A 256 -7.93 9.11 -14.17
C LEU A 256 -7.58 10.44 -14.87
N HIS A 257 -8.54 11.36 -14.98
CA HIS A 257 -8.32 12.66 -15.61
C HIS A 257 -7.28 13.51 -14.87
N ARG A 258 -7.23 13.44 -13.52
CA ARG A 258 -6.19 14.11 -12.72
C ARG A 258 -4.86 13.35 -12.67
N GLY A 259 -4.69 12.29 -13.47
CA GLY A 259 -3.45 11.51 -13.59
C GLY A 259 -3.35 10.34 -12.62
N GLY A 260 -4.44 9.96 -11.98
CA GLY A 260 -4.51 8.83 -11.06
C GLY A 260 -4.10 7.51 -11.70
N LYS A 261 -3.48 6.64 -10.91
CA LYS A 261 -2.99 5.31 -11.32
C LYS A 261 -3.81 4.20 -10.66
N LEU A 262 -4.25 3.23 -11.45
CA LEU A 262 -5.00 2.06 -10.98
C LEU A 262 -4.08 0.84 -10.95
N ALA A 263 -3.85 0.28 -9.77
CA ALA A 263 -3.12 -0.95 -9.61
C ALA A 263 -4.11 -2.12 -9.46
N PHE A 264 -4.25 -2.82 -10.56
CA PHE A 264 -5.15 -3.96 -10.66
C PHE A 264 -4.56 -5.18 -9.96
N GLY A 265 -5.09 -5.53 -8.81
CA GLY A 265 -4.83 -6.78 -8.10
C GLY A 265 -5.47 -7.94 -8.84
N ILE A 266 -4.91 -8.30 -10.00
CA ILE A 266 -5.49 -9.27 -10.93
C ILE A 266 -4.95 -10.68 -10.74
N VAL A 267 -3.79 -10.83 -10.08
CA VAL A 267 -3.24 -12.14 -9.75
C VAL A 267 -3.84 -12.61 -8.43
N PRO A 268 -4.52 -13.77 -8.41
CA PRO A 268 -5.14 -14.27 -7.17
C PRO A 268 -4.08 -14.60 -6.11
N THR A 269 -4.51 -14.54 -4.84
CA THR A 269 -3.66 -14.81 -3.66
C THR A 269 -4.14 -16.02 -2.86
N SER A 270 -4.77 -16.98 -3.54
CA SER A 270 -5.06 -18.31 -3.01
C SER A 270 -4.27 -19.38 -3.76
N ALA A 271 -3.84 -20.44 -3.07
CA ALA A 271 -3.09 -21.55 -3.69
C ALA A 271 -3.81 -22.12 -4.93
N GLU A 272 -5.11 -22.38 -4.82
CA GLU A 272 -5.94 -22.88 -5.92
C GLU A 272 -5.98 -21.89 -7.11
N GLY A 273 -6.17 -20.59 -6.81
CA GLY A 273 -6.22 -19.55 -7.83
C GLY A 273 -4.90 -19.44 -8.58
N ILE A 274 -3.77 -19.44 -7.88
CA ILE A 274 -2.43 -19.36 -8.47
C ILE A 274 -2.15 -20.55 -9.40
N LEU A 275 -2.55 -21.76 -8.99
CA LEU A 275 -2.35 -22.96 -9.79
C LEU A 275 -3.23 -23.01 -11.05
N ARG A 276 -4.42 -22.39 -11.00
CA ARG A 276 -5.39 -22.41 -12.10
C ARG A 276 -5.10 -21.36 -13.17
N GLU A 277 -4.55 -20.22 -12.78
CA GLU A 277 -4.36 -19.09 -13.69
C GLU A 277 -3.03 -19.18 -14.46
N THR A 278 -3.06 -18.69 -15.70
CA THR A 278 -1.88 -18.47 -16.55
C THR A 278 -1.82 -17.01 -16.97
N PRO A 279 -0.69 -16.51 -17.49
CA PRO A 279 -0.62 -15.16 -18.04
C PRO A 279 -1.70 -14.87 -19.08
N GLU A 280 -2.06 -15.87 -19.91
CA GLU A 280 -3.07 -15.77 -20.97
C GLU A 280 -4.50 -15.65 -20.41
N THR A 281 -4.85 -16.45 -19.39
CA THR A 281 -6.16 -16.37 -18.73
C THR A 281 -6.34 -15.06 -18.00
N LEU A 282 -5.28 -14.56 -17.31
CA LEU A 282 -5.28 -13.27 -16.66
C LEU A 282 -5.31 -12.11 -17.67
N ALA A 283 -4.65 -12.24 -18.83
CA ALA A 283 -4.74 -11.24 -19.90
C ALA A 283 -6.15 -11.16 -20.48
N ALA A 284 -6.81 -12.30 -20.71
CA ALA A 284 -8.21 -12.31 -21.14
C ALA A 284 -9.15 -11.68 -20.09
N ARG A 285 -8.88 -11.91 -18.80
CA ARG A 285 -9.59 -11.25 -17.71
C ARG A 285 -9.37 -9.74 -17.74
N MET A 286 -8.13 -9.27 -17.96
CA MET A 286 -7.84 -7.84 -18.07
C MET A 286 -8.55 -7.21 -19.26
N ASP A 287 -8.63 -7.91 -20.42
CA ASP A 287 -9.39 -7.46 -21.58
C ASP A 287 -10.90 -7.28 -21.25
N SER A 288 -11.46 -8.25 -20.51
CA SER A 288 -12.84 -8.15 -20.01
C SER A 288 -13.02 -6.97 -19.07
N ILE A 289 -12.09 -6.74 -18.15
CA ILE A 289 -12.09 -5.59 -17.23
C ILE A 289 -12.07 -4.28 -18.02
N LEU A 290 -11.16 -4.14 -19.00
CA LEU A 290 -11.09 -2.95 -19.85
C LEU A 290 -12.42 -2.71 -20.60
N GLY A 291 -13.08 -3.74 -21.09
CA GLY A 291 -14.42 -3.65 -21.70
C GLY A 291 -15.50 -3.18 -20.71
N LYS A 292 -15.42 -3.59 -19.44
CA LYS A 292 -16.33 -3.09 -18.39
C LYS A 292 -16.14 -1.59 -18.15
N PHE A 293 -14.89 -1.08 -18.11
CA PHE A 293 -14.63 0.37 -18.00
C PHE A 293 -15.22 1.12 -19.20
N GLU A 294 -15.02 0.61 -20.43
CA GLU A 294 -15.60 1.22 -21.64
C GLU A 294 -17.14 1.28 -21.58
N SER A 295 -17.79 0.20 -21.11
CA SER A 295 -19.25 0.17 -20.96
C SER A 295 -19.80 1.19 -19.94
N ARG A 296 -18.93 1.73 -19.08
CA ARG A 296 -19.22 2.80 -18.13
C ARG A 296 -18.77 4.17 -18.61
N GLY A 297 -18.39 4.31 -19.88
CA GLY A 297 -17.97 5.57 -20.47
C GLY A 297 -16.54 5.99 -20.17
N ILE A 298 -15.72 5.11 -19.61
CA ILE A 298 -14.31 5.37 -19.29
C ILE A 298 -13.45 4.86 -20.43
N ALA A 299 -12.70 5.75 -21.08
CA ALA A 299 -11.89 5.42 -22.26
C ALA A 299 -10.83 4.34 -21.93
N ARG A 300 -10.80 3.27 -22.71
CA ARG A 300 -9.88 2.14 -22.60
C ARG A 300 -8.43 2.59 -22.51
N ASP A 301 -8.02 3.51 -23.38
CA ASP A 301 -6.66 4.03 -23.42
C ASP A 301 -6.26 4.80 -22.15
N ALA A 302 -7.19 5.48 -21.51
CA ALA A 302 -6.95 6.15 -20.24
C ALA A 302 -6.68 5.14 -19.13
N VAL A 303 -7.43 4.03 -19.11
CA VAL A 303 -7.21 2.92 -18.16
C VAL A 303 -5.86 2.26 -18.41
N ILE A 304 -5.52 1.95 -19.68
CA ILE A 304 -4.24 1.32 -20.05
C ILE A 304 -3.04 2.19 -19.59
N ARG A 305 -3.09 3.50 -19.84
CA ARG A 305 -2.02 4.43 -19.42
C ARG A 305 -1.89 4.61 -17.92
N SER A 306 -2.93 4.28 -17.18
CA SER A 306 -2.94 4.38 -15.72
C SER A 306 -2.64 3.05 -15.03
N ALA A 307 -2.68 1.93 -15.75
CA ALA A 307 -2.71 0.59 -15.18
C ALA A 307 -1.35 0.12 -14.65
N PHE A 308 -1.35 -0.35 -13.42
CA PHE A 308 -0.34 -1.20 -12.80
C PHE A 308 -0.92 -2.59 -12.56
N LEU A 309 -0.07 -3.59 -12.41
CA LEU A 309 -0.46 -4.95 -12.07
C LEU A 309 0.10 -5.35 -10.70
N THR A 310 -0.75 -5.94 -9.87
CA THR A 310 -0.35 -6.46 -8.56
C THR A 310 -1.02 -7.82 -8.31
N PRO A 311 -0.51 -8.60 -7.35
CA PRO A 311 -1.36 -9.57 -6.67
C PRO A 311 -2.55 -8.86 -6.00
N ALA A 312 -3.66 -9.57 -5.83
CA ALA A 312 -4.89 -9.03 -5.25
C ALA A 312 -4.71 -8.52 -3.82
N CYS A 313 -3.78 -9.11 -3.08
CA CYS A 313 -3.43 -8.76 -1.72
C CYS A 313 -1.93 -9.00 -1.46
N GLY A 314 -1.45 -8.71 -0.25
CA GLY A 314 -0.14 -9.14 0.21
C GLY A 314 0.00 -10.67 0.19
N LEU A 315 1.20 -11.15 -0.09
CA LEU A 315 1.48 -12.59 -0.24
C LEU A 315 1.95 -13.26 1.07
N GLY A 316 2.05 -12.49 2.16
CA GLY A 316 2.64 -12.95 3.43
C GLY A 316 1.96 -14.15 4.10
N THR A 317 0.71 -14.46 3.75
CA THR A 317 -0.06 -15.61 4.29
C THR A 317 0.15 -16.90 3.50
N LEU A 318 0.68 -16.82 2.27
CA LEU A 318 0.94 -17.96 1.39
C LEU A 318 2.17 -18.78 1.80
N GLN A 319 2.37 -19.95 1.20
CA GLN A 319 3.66 -20.62 1.24
C GLN A 319 4.66 -19.89 0.32
N GLU A 320 5.97 -20.09 0.53
CA GLU A 320 7.00 -19.39 -0.27
C GLU A 320 6.85 -19.70 -1.76
N GLU A 321 6.64 -20.96 -2.13
CA GLU A 321 6.49 -21.41 -3.52
C GLU A 321 5.25 -20.78 -4.20
N GLU A 322 4.16 -20.64 -3.44
CA GLU A 322 2.93 -20.01 -3.92
C GLU A 322 3.15 -18.50 -4.15
N ALA A 323 3.80 -17.83 -3.21
CA ALA A 323 4.14 -16.42 -3.32
C ALA A 323 5.08 -16.14 -4.51
N GLU A 324 6.08 -17.01 -4.72
CA GLU A 324 6.95 -16.95 -5.89
C GLU A 324 6.16 -17.18 -7.19
N GLY A 325 5.21 -18.11 -7.18
CA GLY A 325 4.30 -18.38 -8.30
C GLY A 325 3.47 -17.14 -8.67
N ALA A 326 2.84 -16.50 -7.67
CA ALA A 326 2.06 -15.29 -7.86
C ALA A 326 2.91 -14.12 -8.38
N ALA A 327 4.12 -13.94 -7.86
CA ALA A 327 5.03 -12.89 -8.34
C ALA A 327 5.46 -13.14 -9.79
N ARG A 328 5.75 -14.39 -10.17
CA ARG A 328 6.05 -14.76 -11.56
C ARG A 328 4.86 -14.54 -12.49
N LEU A 329 3.65 -14.91 -12.08
CA LEU A 329 2.42 -14.64 -12.85
C LEU A 329 2.23 -13.15 -13.12
N ALA A 330 2.43 -12.29 -12.11
CA ALA A 330 2.32 -10.84 -12.29
C ALA A 330 3.36 -10.29 -13.28
N ARG A 331 4.61 -10.76 -13.20
CA ARG A 331 5.68 -10.41 -14.12
C ARG A 331 5.35 -10.81 -15.56
N ASP A 332 4.94 -12.06 -15.74
CA ASP A 332 4.74 -12.65 -17.09
C ASP A 332 3.48 -12.05 -17.72
N LEU A 333 2.43 -11.79 -16.94
CA LEU A 333 1.26 -11.02 -17.37
C LEU A 333 1.65 -9.60 -17.82
N SER A 334 2.50 -8.91 -17.04
CA SER A 334 3.00 -7.57 -17.40
C SER A 334 3.69 -7.59 -18.77
N ARG A 335 4.56 -8.55 -19.01
CA ARG A 335 5.25 -8.72 -20.31
C ARG A 335 4.26 -8.97 -21.46
N LEU A 336 3.28 -9.84 -21.25
CA LEU A 336 2.26 -10.17 -22.24
C LEU A 336 1.39 -8.94 -22.60
N LEU A 337 0.90 -8.19 -21.59
CA LEU A 337 0.07 -7.00 -21.81
C LEU A 337 0.87 -5.85 -22.44
N ARG A 338 2.14 -5.68 -22.10
CA ARG A 338 3.02 -4.71 -22.77
C ARG A 338 3.22 -5.04 -24.25
N HIS A 339 3.40 -6.30 -24.59
CA HIS A 339 3.48 -6.72 -25.99
C HIS A 339 2.18 -6.41 -26.73
N ARG A 340 1.03 -6.64 -26.08
CA ARG A 340 -0.31 -6.42 -26.66
C ARG A 340 -0.66 -4.93 -26.80
N TYR A 341 -0.30 -4.11 -25.83
CA TYR A 341 -0.75 -2.72 -25.70
C TYR A 341 0.38 -1.68 -25.77
N GLY A 342 1.61 -2.08 -25.96
CA GLY A 342 2.79 -1.17 -25.95
C GLY A 342 2.85 -0.13 -27.07
N GLY A 343 1.90 -0.15 -28.01
CA GLY A 343 1.69 0.87 -29.04
C GLY A 343 0.69 1.97 -28.65
N VAL A 344 -0.01 1.83 -27.53
CA VAL A 344 -1.01 2.79 -27.07
C VAL A 344 -0.29 3.96 -26.39
N GLY A 345 -0.26 5.12 -27.05
CA GLY A 345 0.31 6.36 -26.48
C GLY A 345 1.62 6.85 -27.11
N LYS A 346 2.05 6.25 -28.23
CA LYS A 346 3.11 6.85 -29.08
C LYS A 346 2.54 7.87 -30.06
#